data_e731dda3acece2c75beaf3cf0248cd1d
#
_entry.id   e731dda3acece2c75beaf3cf0248cd1d
#
_cell.length_a   1.000
_cell.length_b   1.000
_cell.length_c   1.000
_cell.angle_alpha   90.00
_cell.angle_beta   90.00
_cell.angle_gamma   90.00
#
_symmetry.space_group_name_H-M   'P 1'
#
loop_
_entity.id
_entity.type
_entity.pdbx_description
1 polymer ?
#
loop_
_entity_poly.entity_id
_entity_poly.type
_entity_poly.pdbx_seq_one_letter_code
_entity_poly.pdbx_strand_id
1 'polypeptide(L)'
;NLPLPVRKGESTTYRHVIQLVNGTNTISASATNTDKIESDPQSLELIANQGGKNSTCYILSVGINQYRNPKLILNYAKPDAESFGKVLNEKGSLFKNLVVHNLYDADASRLNILKKLDELATQIQQEDVFIFYYAGHGSMVDNQFFFI
;
A
#
# COMPACT_ATOMS: atom_id res chain seq x y z
N ASN A 1 16.37 15.34 -12.47
CA ASN A 1 16.64 16.38 -13.45
C ASN A 1 15.30 16.88 -13.99
N LEU A 2 14.92 18.11 -13.65
CA LEU A 2 13.79 18.79 -14.27
C LEU A 2 14.15 19.05 -15.74
N PRO A 3 13.25 18.75 -16.70
CA PRO A 3 13.49 19.04 -18.09
C PRO A 3 13.66 20.54 -18.32
N LEU A 4 14.55 20.91 -19.23
CA LEU A 4 14.74 22.30 -19.63
C LEU A 4 13.45 22.85 -20.28
N PRO A 5 13.11 24.14 -20.08
CA PRO A 5 11.93 24.73 -20.69
C PRO A 5 12.06 24.72 -22.22
N VAL A 6 11.02 24.21 -22.88
CA VAL A 6 10.92 24.19 -24.36
C VAL A 6 10.63 25.61 -24.85
N ARG A 7 11.36 26.09 -25.86
CA ARG A 7 11.13 27.39 -26.47
C ARG A 7 9.87 27.36 -27.34
N LYS A 8 9.23 28.51 -27.52
CA LYS A 8 8.05 28.65 -28.37
C LYS A 8 8.37 28.16 -29.80
N GLY A 9 7.60 27.16 -30.27
CA GLY A 9 7.78 26.54 -31.57
C GLY A 9 8.69 25.30 -31.59
N GLU A 10 9.33 24.94 -30.48
CA GLU A 10 10.08 23.69 -30.35
C GLU A 10 9.19 22.59 -29.74
N SER A 11 9.34 21.35 -30.19
CA SER A 11 8.69 20.19 -29.60
C SER A 11 9.73 19.31 -28.91
N THR A 12 9.37 18.73 -27.80
CA THR A 12 10.22 17.77 -27.08
C THR A 12 9.46 16.48 -26.87
N THR A 13 10.13 15.37 -27.11
CA THR A 13 9.56 14.04 -26.87
C THR A 13 10.15 13.45 -25.61
N TYR A 14 9.29 13.05 -24.69
CA TYR A 14 9.65 12.28 -23.51
C TYR A 14 9.20 10.84 -23.69
N ARG A 15 10.04 9.89 -23.29
CA ARG A 15 9.71 8.47 -23.34
C ARG A 15 9.67 7.92 -21.92
N HIS A 16 8.53 7.36 -21.55
CA HIS A 16 8.34 6.68 -20.27
C HIS A 16 7.90 5.24 -20.52
N VAL A 17 8.40 4.33 -19.70
CA VAL A 17 7.91 2.95 -19.64
C VAL A 17 6.93 2.87 -18.49
N ILE A 18 5.70 2.49 -18.78
CA ILE A 18 4.62 2.37 -17.79
C ILE A 18 4.20 0.91 -17.74
N GLN A 19 4.11 0.36 -16.54
CA GLN A 19 3.54 -0.97 -16.35
C GLN A 19 2.03 -0.85 -16.22
N LEU A 20 1.29 -1.52 -17.12
CA LEU A 20 -0.18 -1.51 -17.09
C LEU A 20 -0.70 -2.56 -16.11
N VAL A 21 -1.79 -2.23 -15.42
CA VAL A 21 -2.58 -3.20 -14.64
C VAL A 21 -3.59 -3.91 -15.54
N ASN A 22 -4.05 -5.07 -15.13
CA ASN A 22 -5.09 -5.79 -15.88
C ASN A 22 -6.41 -5.00 -15.91
N GLY A 23 -7.03 -4.92 -17.08
CA GLY A 23 -8.23 -4.11 -17.30
C GLY A 23 -7.95 -2.76 -17.95
N THR A 24 -8.81 -1.78 -17.71
CA THR A 24 -8.70 -0.44 -18.28
C THR A 24 -7.70 0.42 -17.51
N ASN A 25 -6.74 0.98 -18.25
CA ASN A 25 -5.75 1.93 -17.73
C ASN A 25 -5.97 3.28 -18.41
N THR A 26 -6.10 4.34 -17.67
CA THR A 26 -6.18 5.71 -18.19
C THR A 26 -4.86 6.42 -17.92
N ILE A 27 -4.18 6.82 -18.98
CA ILE A 27 -2.94 7.59 -18.90
C ILE A 27 -3.25 9.01 -19.31
N SER A 28 -2.96 9.96 -18.43
CA SER A 28 -3.19 11.38 -18.66
C SER A 28 -1.87 12.15 -18.63
N ALA A 29 -1.74 13.12 -19.51
CA ALA A 29 -0.61 14.04 -19.54
C ALA A 29 -1.10 15.47 -19.58
N SER A 30 -0.51 16.31 -18.75
CA SER A 30 -0.66 17.77 -18.78
C SER A 30 0.69 18.46 -18.84
N ALA A 31 0.74 19.69 -19.23
CA ALA A 31 1.93 20.51 -19.25
C ALA A 31 1.70 21.80 -18.44
N THR A 32 2.71 22.18 -17.68
CA THR A 32 2.69 23.42 -16.91
C THR A 32 3.69 24.42 -17.51
N ASN A 33 3.26 25.63 -17.80
CA ASN A 33 4.13 26.67 -18.31
C ASN A 33 4.95 27.36 -17.19
N THR A 34 5.80 28.32 -17.57
CA THR A 34 6.64 29.09 -16.64
C THR A 34 5.84 29.91 -15.64
N ASP A 35 4.60 30.28 -15.97
CA ASP A 35 3.68 31.03 -15.12
C ASP A 35 2.84 30.11 -14.21
N LYS A 36 3.17 28.82 -14.17
CA LYS A 36 2.49 27.76 -13.40
C LYS A 36 1.03 27.51 -13.83
N ILE A 37 0.70 27.85 -15.07
CA ILE A 37 -0.61 27.54 -15.66
C ILE A 37 -0.51 26.16 -16.29
N GLU A 38 -1.39 25.25 -15.87
CA GLU A 38 -1.48 23.88 -16.39
C GLU A 38 -2.41 23.83 -17.61
N SER A 39 -2.04 23.02 -18.60
CA SER A 39 -2.90 22.75 -19.76
C SER A 39 -4.02 21.78 -19.41
N ASP A 40 -5.06 21.74 -20.23
CA ASP A 40 -6.02 20.64 -20.18
C ASP A 40 -5.30 19.30 -20.38
N PRO A 41 -5.64 18.28 -19.56
CA PRO A 41 -5.04 16.97 -19.69
C PRO A 41 -5.46 16.29 -21.01
N GLN A 42 -4.51 15.64 -21.67
CA GLN A 42 -4.81 14.71 -22.76
C GLN A 42 -4.75 13.30 -22.18
N SER A 43 -5.80 12.51 -22.42
CA SER A 43 -5.94 11.18 -21.84
C SER A 43 -6.00 10.12 -22.94
N LEU A 44 -5.36 8.97 -22.66
CA LEU A 44 -5.40 7.77 -23.49
C LEU A 44 -5.87 6.60 -22.61
N GLU A 45 -6.87 5.88 -23.09
CA GLU A 45 -7.31 4.63 -22.46
C GLU A 45 -6.67 3.43 -23.17
N LEU A 46 -6.10 2.53 -22.39
CA LEU A 46 -5.50 1.27 -22.84
C LEU A 46 -6.10 0.11 -22.05
N ILE A 47 -6.52 -0.93 -22.74
CA ILE A 47 -7.00 -2.15 -22.10
C ILE A 47 -5.86 -3.17 -22.12
N ALA A 48 -5.38 -3.56 -20.95
CA ALA A 48 -4.42 -4.62 -20.79
C ALA A 48 -5.12 -5.93 -20.37
N ASN A 49 -5.03 -6.94 -21.22
CA ASN A 49 -5.50 -8.28 -20.91
C ASN A 49 -4.30 -9.15 -20.53
N GLN A 50 -3.86 -9.05 -19.30
CA GLN A 50 -2.74 -9.86 -18.79
C GLN A 50 -3.23 -11.24 -18.30
N GLY A 51 -4.04 -11.92 -19.12
CA GLY A 51 -4.55 -13.26 -18.88
C GLY A 51 -4.60 -13.66 -17.41
N GLY A 52 -5.73 -13.40 -16.73
CA GLY A 52 -6.12 -13.96 -15.44
C GLY A 52 -5.03 -14.19 -14.38
N LYS A 53 -4.08 -13.26 -14.18
CA LYS A 53 -3.27 -13.30 -12.98
C LYS A 53 -4.19 -13.11 -11.79
N ASN A 54 -4.25 -14.16 -10.98
CA ASN A 54 -5.07 -14.18 -9.78
C ASN A 54 -4.43 -13.26 -8.75
N SER A 55 -5.04 -12.12 -8.48
CA SER A 55 -4.59 -11.24 -7.42
C SER A 55 -4.59 -11.96 -6.07
N THR A 56 -3.54 -11.75 -5.31
CA THR A 56 -3.41 -12.24 -3.95
C THR A 56 -3.66 -11.08 -2.99
N CYS A 57 -4.39 -11.34 -1.91
CA CYS A 57 -4.47 -10.40 -0.80
C CYS A 57 -3.47 -10.81 0.27
N TYR A 58 -2.51 -9.94 0.52
CA TYR A 58 -1.54 -10.08 1.61
C TYR A 58 -2.01 -9.27 2.80
N ILE A 59 -2.04 -9.89 3.98
CA ILE A 59 -2.44 -9.23 5.22
C ILE A 59 -1.29 -9.34 6.20
N LEU A 60 -0.85 -8.21 6.74
CA LEU A 60 -0.02 -8.16 7.93
C LEU A 60 -0.91 -7.70 9.10
N SER A 61 -1.26 -8.64 9.98
CA SER A 61 -2.10 -8.40 11.15
C SER A 61 -1.25 -8.32 12.41
N VAL A 62 -1.28 -7.17 13.06
CA VAL A 62 -0.51 -6.88 14.27
C VAL A 62 -1.45 -6.62 15.43
N GLY A 63 -1.25 -7.34 16.54
CA GLY A 63 -2.06 -7.19 17.76
C GLY A 63 -1.20 -7.19 19.00
N ILE A 64 -1.23 -6.12 19.80
CA ILE A 64 -0.41 -5.96 21.00
C ILE A 64 -1.28 -5.79 22.22
N ASN A 65 -1.34 -6.82 23.06
CA ASN A 65 -1.93 -6.78 24.38
C ASN A 65 -0.90 -6.52 25.47
N GLN A 66 0.31 -7.09 25.34
CA GLN A 66 1.33 -7.10 26.37
C GLN A 66 2.36 -6.00 26.13
N TYR A 67 2.40 -5.04 27.04
CA TYR A 67 3.34 -3.94 27.07
C TYR A 67 4.27 -4.05 28.27
N ARG A 68 5.50 -3.51 28.16
CA ARG A 68 6.44 -3.44 29.29
C ARG A 68 5.86 -2.64 30.47
N ASN A 69 5.08 -1.61 30.17
CA ASN A 69 4.37 -0.85 31.18
C ASN A 69 3.02 -1.54 31.49
N PRO A 70 2.80 -2.07 32.72
CA PRO A 70 1.57 -2.77 33.07
C PRO A 70 0.30 -1.92 32.91
N LYS A 71 0.43 -0.58 32.95
CA LYS A 71 -0.71 0.34 32.76
C LYS A 71 -1.21 0.40 31.32
N LEU A 72 -0.43 -0.12 30.37
CA LEU A 72 -0.77 -0.16 28.94
C LEU A 72 -1.26 -1.54 28.49
N ILE A 73 -1.40 -2.51 29.38
CA ILE A 73 -1.88 -3.84 29.02
C ILE A 73 -3.31 -3.74 28.49
N LEU A 74 -3.54 -4.36 27.34
CA LEU A 74 -4.85 -4.48 26.68
C LEU A 74 -5.33 -5.93 26.75
N ASN A 75 -6.64 -6.12 26.51
CA ASN A 75 -7.25 -7.46 26.52
C ASN A 75 -7.76 -7.89 25.13
N TYR A 76 -8.00 -6.94 24.25
CA TYR A 76 -8.72 -7.21 22.99
C TYR A 76 -7.89 -6.98 21.72
N ALA A 77 -6.79 -6.25 21.78
CA ALA A 77 -6.00 -5.93 20.58
C ALA A 77 -5.51 -7.19 19.83
N LYS A 78 -4.97 -8.17 20.55
CA LYS A 78 -4.57 -9.45 19.95
C LYS A 78 -5.78 -10.25 19.44
N PRO A 79 -6.85 -10.51 20.22
CA PRO A 79 -8.07 -11.17 19.70
C PRO A 79 -8.69 -10.47 18.48
N ASP A 80 -8.67 -9.14 18.43
CA ASP A 80 -9.19 -8.38 17.30
C ASP A 80 -8.35 -8.63 16.04
N ALA A 81 -7.01 -8.62 16.18
CA ALA A 81 -6.11 -8.91 15.09
C ALA A 81 -6.24 -10.36 14.56
N GLU A 82 -6.44 -11.32 15.46
CA GLU A 82 -6.73 -12.72 15.12
C GLU A 82 -8.06 -12.86 14.39
N SER A 83 -9.10 -12.22 14.89
CA SER A 83 -10.45 -12.25 14.32
C SER A 83 -10.51 -11.60 12.94
N PHE A 84 -9.77 -10.50 12.73
CA PHE A 84 -9.70 -9.81 11.45
C PHE A 84 -9.19 -10.73 10.34
N GLY A 85 -8.04 -11.38 10.55
CA GLY A 85 -7.48 -12.33 9.59
C GLY A 85 -8.40 -13.52 9.32
N LYS A 86 -9.05 -14.05 10.36
CA LYS A 86 -9.99 -15.17 10.26
C LYS A 86 -11.23 -14.82 9.43
N VAL A 87 -11.86 -13.68 9.71
CA VAL A 87 -13.07 -13.24 8.98
C VAL A 87 -12.78 -13.05 7.50
N LEU A 88 -11.63 -12.47 7.15
CA LEU A 88 -11.26 -12.31 5.74
C LEU A 88 -10.98 -13.64 5.07
N ASN A 89 -10.42 -14.60 5.77
CA ASN A 89 -10.21 -15.95 5.24
C ASN A 89 -11.53 -16.71 5.02
N GLU A 90 -12.48 -16.58 5.94
CA GLU A 90 -13.81 -17.23 5.85
C GLU A 90 -14.70 -16.60 4.77
N LYS A 91 -14.60 -15.29 4.56
CA LYS A 91 -15.35 -14.56 3.52
C LYS A 91 -14.61 -14.46 2.19
N GLY A 92 -13.59 -15.28 1.99
CA GLY A 92 -12.59 -15.23 0.94
C GLY A 92 -13.04 -15.33 -0.51
N SER A 93 -14.34 -15.11 -0.82
CA SER A 93 -14.82 -14.96 -2.19
C SER A 93 -14.36 -13.65 -2.87
N LEU A 94 -13.78 -12.71 -2.11
CA LEU A 94 -13.27 -11.44 -2.63
C LEU A 94 -11.88 -11.57 -3.26
N PHE A 95 -11.07 -12.53 -2.80
CA PHE A 95 -9.72 -12.75 -3.29
C PHE A 95 -9.52 -14.23 -3.59
N LYS A 96 -8.87 -14.53 -4.70
CA LYS A 96 -8.61 -15.94 -5.05
C LYS A 96 -7.54 -16.56 -4.14
N ASN A 97 -6.57 -15.76 -3.74
CA ASN A 97 -5.53 -16.17 -2.80
C ASN A 97 -5.47 -15.19 -1.64
N LEU A 98 -5.35 -15.71 -0.43
CA LEU A 98 -5.18 -14.92 0.78
C LEU A 98 -3.95 -15.42 1.53
N VAL A 99 -3.04 -14.51 1.85
CA VAL A 99 -1.82 -14.78 2.64
C VAL A 99 -1.86 -13.91 3.88
N VAL A 100 -1.95 -14.52 5.06
CA VAL A 100 -2.03 -13.80 6.34
C VAL A 100 -0.75 -14.01 7.12
N HIS A 101 -0.12 -12.91 7.51
CA HIS A 101 1.00 -12.87 8.43
C HIS A 101 0.55 -12.21 9.73
N ASN A 102 0.83 -12.89 10.84
CA ASN A 102 0.42 -12.45 12.16
C ASN A 102 1.65 -12.12 13.01
N LEU A 103 1.65 -10.97 13.66
CA LEU A 103 2.64 -10.59 14.66
C LEU A 103 1.90 -10.14 15.93
N TYR A 104 2.10 -10.86 17.03
CA TYR A 104 1.39 -10.62 18.27
C TYR A 104 2.35 -10.40 19.45
N ASP A 105 2.00 -9.48 20.34
CA ASP A 105 2.72 -9.25 21.59
C ASP A 105 4.24 -9.12 21.40
N ALA A 106 5.03 -10.04 21.92
CA ALA A 106 6.50 -10.02 21.83
C ALA A 106 7.02 -10.10 20.37
N ASP A 107 6.27 -10.76 19.48
CA ASP A 107 6.63 -10.86 18.06
C ASP A 107 6.31 -9.58 17.30
N ALA A 108 5.42 -8.73 17.82
CA ALA A 108 5.05 -7.44 17.23
C ALA A 108 6.06 -6.32 17.53
N SER A 109 7.35 -6.65 17.60
CA SER A 109 8.40 -5.65 17.76
C SER A 109 8.55 -4.80 16.49
N ARG A 110 9.01 -3.55 16.65
CA ARG A 110 9.31 -2.66 15.51
C ARG A 110 10.21 -3.35 14.47
N LEU A 111 11.23 -4.07 14.94
CA LEU A 111 12.15 -4.79 14.06
C LEU A 111 11.44 -5.87 13.24
N ASN A 112 10.60 -6.68 13.87
CA ASN A 112 9.89 -7.76 13.19
C ASN A 112 8.83 -7.23 12.22
N ILE A 113 8.13 -6.15 12.58
CA ILE A 113 7.17 -5.48 11.69
C ILE A 113 7.88 -4.96 10.44
N LEU A 114 8.98 -4.19 10.60
CA LEU A 114 9.72 -3.67 9.46
C LEU A 114 10.30 -4.78 8.59
N LYS A 115 10.90 -5.81 9.20
CA LYS A 115 11.41 -6.97 8.46
C LYS A 115 10.29 -7.63 7.64
N LYS A 116 9.10 -7.81 8.21
CA LYS A 116 7.98 -8.41 7.50
C LYS A 116 7.47 -7.51 6.36
N LEU A 117 7.44 -6.21 6.55
CA LEU A 117 7.10 -5.25 5.49
C LEU A 117 8.11 -5.31 4.34
N ASP A 118 9.41 -5.37 4.63
CA ASP A 118 10.46 -5.51 3.61
C ASP A 118 10.34 -6.83 2.84
N GLU A 119 10.07 -7.95 3.53
CA GLU A 119 9.82 -9.24 2.89
C GLU A 119 8.61 -9.17 1.95
N LEU A 120 7.48 -8.58 2.41
CA LEU A 120 6.27 -8.46 1.62
C LEU A 120 6.47 -7.53 0.41
N ALA A 121 7.22 -6.44 0.57
CA ALA A 121 7.52 -5.52 -0.53
C ALA A 121 8.23 -6.19 -1.72
N THR A 122 8.94 -7.31 -1.49
CA THR A 122 9.57 -8.08 -2.57
C THR A 122 8.65 -9.10 -3.23
N GLN A 123 7.54 -9.45 -2.58
CA GLN A 123 6.62 -10.50 -3.03
C GLN A 123 5.38 -9.94 -3.73
N ILE A 124 4.86 -8.81 -3.22
CA ILE A 124 3.62 -8.20 -3.68
C ILE A 124 3.81 -7.64 -5.10
N GLN A 125 2.89 -8.01 -5.98
CA GLN A 125 2.84 -7.53 -7.35
C GLN A 125 1.84 -6.37 -7.49
N GLN A 126 1.87 -5.69 -8.61
CA GLN A 126 1.04 -4.50 -8.84
C GLN A 126 -0.47 -4.79 -8.78
N GLU A 127 -0.88 -6.00 -9.15
CA GLU A 127 -2.28 -6.47 -9.12
C GLU A 127 -2.73 -6.99 -7.77
N ASP A 128 -1.82 -7.14 -6.79
CA ASP A 128 -2.13 -7.66 -5.47
C ASP A 128 -2.68 -6.58 -4.54
N VAL A 129 -3.33 -7.00 -3.47
CA VAL A 129 -3.82 -6.12 -2.42
C VAL A 129 -3.00 -6.34 -1.16
N PHE A 130 -2.53 -5.26 -0.55
CA PHE A 130 -1.88 -5.30 0.75
C PHE A 130 -2.75 -4.63 1.81
N ILE A 131 -2.98 -5.34 2.92
CA ILE A 131 -3.70 -4.83 4.09
C ILE A 131 -2.77 -4.88 5.29
N PHE A 132 -2.50 -3.72 5.88
CA PHE A 132 -1.85 -3.61 7.18
C PHE A 132 -2.92 -3.34 8.23
N TYR A 133 -3.12 -4.29 9.15
CA TYR A 133 -4.02 -4.15 10.28
C TYR A 133 -3.21 -4.03 11.57
N TYR A 134 -3.52 -3.03 12.37
CA TYR A 134 -2.88 -2.83 13.66
C TYR A 134 -3.92 -2.61 14.74
N ALA A 135 -3.85 -3.40 15.80
CA ALA A 135 -4.60 -3.23 17.03
C ALA A 135 -3.62 -3.09 18.19
N GLY A 136 -3.67 -1.97 18.90
CA GLY A 136 -2.74 -1.63 19.97
C GLY A 136 -2.82 -0.16 20.34
N HIS A 137 -1.89 0.31 21.17
CA HIS A 137 -1.78 1.72 21.49
C HIS A 137 -1.13 2.53 20.38
N GLY A 138 -1.54 3.77 20.27
CA GLY A 138 -0.90 4.78 19.46
C GLY A 138 -0.69 6.08 20.23
N SER A 139 0.27 6.88 19.82
CA SER A 139 0.56 8.18 20.41
C SER A 139 0.85 9.23 19.34
N MET A 140 0.49 10.48 19.67
CA MET A 140 0.88 11.64 18.88
C MET A 140 2.02 12.37 19.58
N VAL A 141 3.14 12.56 18.87
CA VAL A 141 4.29 13.35 19.32
C VAL A 141 4.65 14.31 18.20
N ASP A 142 4.75 15.60 18.48
CA ASP A 142 5.10 16.64 17.51
C ASP A 142 4.30 16.53 16.18
N ASN A 143 3.00 16.33 16.30
CA ASN A 143 2.07 16.16 15.18
C ASN A 143 2.33 14.93 14.29
N GLN A 144 3.11 13.97 14.76
CA GLN A 144 3.36 12.68 14.13
C GLN A 144 2.71 11.57 14.94
N PHE A 145 2.10 10.59 14.24
CA PHE A 145 1.49 9.42 14.85
C PHE A 145 2.50 8.28 14.95
N PHE A 146 2.56 7.65 16.11
CA PHE A 146 3.39 6.48 16.37
C PHE A 146 2.55 5.32 16.88
N PHE A 147 2.78 4.14 16.37
CA PHE A 147 2.37 2.89 17.00
C PHE A 147 3.28 2.62 18.21
N ILE A 148 2.71 2.16 19.32
CA ILE A 148 3.43 1.89 20.58
C ILE A 148 3.54 0.38 20.80
#